data_2fe2966a2a1dcd5c00941d5dc721a79a
#
_entry.id   2fe2966a2a1dcd5c00941d5dc721a79a
#
_cell.length_a   1.000
_cell.length_b   1.000
_cell.length_c   1.000
_cell.angle_alpha   90.00
_cell.angle_beta   90.00
_cell.angle_gamma   90.00
#
_symmetry.space_group_name_H-M   'P 1'
#
loop_
_entity.id
_entity.type
_entity.pdbx_description
1 polymer ?
#
loop_
_entity_poly.entity_id
_entity_poly.type
_entity_poly.pdbx_seq_one_letter_code
_entity_poly.pdbx_strand_id
1 'polypeptide(L)'
;MEARRNAACAALIAILCAARLCVSQSDELVVSTKYGAVRGVTRHLAAIKGNITKINRFLGIPFASPPVKKLRFSPPVPPEPWDDVYDATNFKAMCFQDPEYNRMFWTGFSWRQSDDCLYLNIYAPNSTGTKYAVMVYIHGGGYEAGSPIISPGDAIPLWGVVLVTIQYRLGPFGFMSTGDSVAPGNYGMLDQIAALKWVQENIAAFHGDPSRVTIFGESAGGSSVGLLLLSPLSKGLFHYAIALSGVDFSPFAINRVDEAVQLTKKTARNVKCPTHDSTEMMECMRRLKGEEIPVNEINKWRPIVDNIFLEDTPVNLRKANKFHPYPFIAGLTSEEGSYFFSDDFFKNVTFETFKDDAITFYQSVRRFGREGPNFKLAASLKEAIVFHYTPWPDLGDSSGFRAALVDMVTDFSIAAPAHAVLDFHSKQAPSYLYVFSHRSKNRSIPKWKGVGHKDDTPYEFGFPFLDLDKALTQQEYDDVDRNVSNYIITFFTNFAKTGHPTPEPVAGITWSQYNETYPAYMNITAQPRIEYNFHEKSMAFWNSYYPKLLETTSCYQGDTLGSTSSASSLSLFYSAYAIYLTTQSSYNRNLVEVKIVRIPGYAAFGDKIMMSLNYKGFQGIPFY
;
A
#
# COMPACT_ATOMS: atom_id res chain seq x y z
N MET A 1 29.22 -47.40 58.08
CA MET A 1 28.20 -47.18 56.99
C MET A 1 27.93 -45.71 56.73
N GLU A 2 27.97 -44.84 57.72
CA GLU A 2 27.73 -43.40 57.59
C GLU A 2 28.78 -42.66 56.75
N ALA A 3 30.07 -42.99 56.88
CA ALA A 3 31.14 -42.32 56.13
C ALA A 3 31.03 -42.54 54.59
N ARG A 4 30.51 -43.70 54.15
CA ARG A 4 30.27 -43.99 52.73
C ARG A 4 29.03 -43.27 52.18
N ARG A 5 28.02 -43.00 53.01
CA ARG A 5 26.83 -42.27 52.65
C ARG A 5 27.16 -40.77 52.48
N ASN A 6 27.96 -40.20 53.32
CA ASN A 6 28.38 -38.78 53.25
C ASN A 6 29.29 -38.53 52.05
N ALA A 7 30.16 -39.45 51.68
CA ALA A 7 30.99 -39.34 50.46
C ALA A 7 30.16 -39.42 49.17
N ALA A 8 29.11 -40.26 49.14
CA ALA A 8 28.20 -40.38 47.99
C ALA A 8 27.31 -39.10 47.83
N CYS A 9 26.82 -38.53 48.93
CA CYS A 9 26.09 -37.24 48.88
C CYS A 9 26.99 -36.08 48.46
N ALA A 10 28.21 -36.01 48.92
CA ALA A 10 29.17 -34.96 48.50
C ALA A 10 29.56 -35.09 47.02
N ALA A 11 29.72 -36.30 46.50
CA ALA A 11 29.94 -36.56 45.07
C ALA A 11 28.73 -36.22 44.21
N LEU A 12 27.51 -36.51 44.68
CA LEU A 12 26.26 -36.12 43.96
C LEU A 12 26.04 -34.61 43.93
N ILE A 13 26.34 -33.92 45.01
CA ILE A 13 26.28 -32.45 45.10
C ILE A 13 27.35 -31.82 44.18
N ALA A 14 28.58 -32.36 44.14
CA ALA A 14 29.63 -31.90 43.23
C ALA A 14 29.28 -32.15 41.75
N ILE A 15 28.63 -33.27 41.42
CA ILE A 15 28.14 -33.56 40.05
C ILE A 15 26.97 -32.67 39.69
N LEU A 16 26.05 -32.38 40.61
CA LEU A 16 24.93 -31.45 40.40
C LEU A 16 25.39 -29.99 40.31
N CYS A 17 26.43 -29.58 41.04
CA CYS A 17 27.09 -28.28 40.89
C CYS A 17 27.90 -28.20 39.58
N ALA A 18 28.61 -29.25 39.19
CA ALA A 18 29.30 -29.29 37.89
C ALA A 18 28.30 -29.33 36.69
N ALA A 19 27.17 -30.04 36.85
CA ALA A 19 26.12 -30.03 35.84
C ALA A 19 25.38 -28.67 35.76
N ARG A 20 25.32 -27.88 36.85
CA ARG A 20 24.82 -26.49 36.79
C ARG A 20 25.85 -25.49 36.23
N LEU A 21 27.15 -25.80 36.29
CA LEU A 21 28.23 -25.00 35.67
C LEU A 21 28.46 -25.38 34.19
N CYS A 22 27.91 -26.48 33.71
CA CYS A 22 27.82 -26.85 32.30
C CYS A 22 26.46 -26.51 31.65
N VAL A 23 25.69 -25.55 32.18
CA VAL A 23 24.81 -24.78 31.33
C VAL A 23 25.74 -24.00 30.40
N SER A 24 25.87 -24.49 29.17
CA SER A 24 26.58 -23.80 28.10
C SER A 24 26.25 -22.32 28.25
N GLN A 25 27.26 -21.45 28.37
CA GLN A 25 27.11 -20.06 28.00
C GLN A 25 26.52 -20.08 26.60
N SER A 26 25.19 -20.02 26.48
CA SER A 26 24.60 -19.58 25.24
C SER A 26 25.23 -18.22 25.02
N ASP A 27 26.05 -18.09 23.97
CA ASP A 27 26.59 -16.81 23.55
C ASP A 27 25.44 -15.85 23.49
N GLU A 28 25.31 -15.01 24.52
CA GLU A 28 24.15 -14.13 24.70
C GLU A 28 24.24 -13.11 23.59
N LEU A 29 23.29 -13.15 22.64
CA LEU A 29 23.26 -12.22 21.52
C LEU A 29 22.83 -10.84 22.03
N VAL A 30 23.81 -10.04 22.43
CA VAL A 30 23.61 -8.67 22.92
C VAL A 30 24.28 -7.69 21.97
N VAL A 31 23.52 -6.65 21.59
CA VAL A 31 23.96 -5.57 20.70
C VAL A 31 23.75 -4.23 21.38
N SER A 32 24.78 -3.37 21.39
CA SER A 32 24.70 -2.01 21.93
C SER A 32 24.12 -1.05 20.89
N THR A 33 23.07 -0.33 21.27
CA THR A 33 22.47 0.77 20.49
C THR A 33 22.82 2.11 21.12
N LYS A 34 22.47 3.21 20.46
CA LYS A 34 22.57 4.57 21.01
C LYS A 34 21.83 4.75 22.35
N TYR A 35 20.77 3.95 22.57
CA TYR A 35 19.89 4.10 23.72
C TYR A 35 20.14 3.07 24.83
N GLY A 36 20.92 2.04 24.58
CA GLY A 36 21.25 0.97 25.52
C GLY A 36 21.46 -0.36 24.83
N ALA A 37 21.84 -1.38 25.57
CA ALA A 37 22.04 -2.72 25.06
C ALA A 37 20.71 -3.46 24.86
N VAL A 38 20.60 -4.28 23.81
CA VAL A 38 19.44 -5.11 23.51
C VAL A 38 19.84 -6.56 23.35
N ARG A 39 19.06 -7.48 23.93
CA ARG A 39 19.24 -8.92 23.82
C ARG A 39 18.31 -9.49 22.77
N GLY A 40 18.83 -10.20 21.78
CA GLY A 40 18.10 -10.93 20.77
C GLY A 40 18.25 -12.45 20.88
N VAL A 41 17.83 -13.16 19.83
CA VAL A 41 17.96 -14.61 19.69
C VAL A 41 18.51 -14.97 18.32
N THR A 42 19.34 -16.00 18.26
CA THR A 42 19.76 -16.60 16.99
C THR A 42 18.78 -17.72 16.63
N ARG A 43 18.29 -17.69 15.40
CA ARG A 43 17.40 -18.72 14.81
C ARG A 43 18.18 -19.50 13.77
N HIS A 44 17.97 -20.84 13.77
CA HIS A 44 18.44 -21.73 12.73
C HIS A 44 17.30 -21.98 11.76
N LEU A 45 17.56 -21.80 10.49
CA LEU A 45 16.60 -22.04 9.41
C LEU A 45 17.17 -23.10 8.46
N ALA A 46 16.30 -23.81 7.73
CA ALA A 46 16.77 -24.66 6.63
C ALA A 46 17.52 -23.80 5.60
N ALA A 47 18.54 -24.38 4.97
CA ALA A 47 19.28 -23.69 3.92
C ALA A 47 18.35 -23.48 2.71
N ILE A 48 18.06 -22.24 2.40
CA ILE A 48 17.18 -21.84 1.28
C ILE A 48 18.01 -21.32 0.11
N LYS A 49 18.97 -20.44 0.41
CA LYS A 49 19.84 -19.81 -0.59
C LYS A 49 21.22 -19.55 -0.02
N GLY A 50 22.25 -20.04 -0.70
CA GLY A 50 23.64 -19.83 -0.28
C GLY A 50 23.97 -20.50 1.06
N ASN A 51 24.91 -19.88 1.79
CA ASN A 51 25.45 -20.46 3.05
C ASN A 51 24.80 -19.86 4.33
N ILE A 52 23.83 -18.94 4.20
CA ILE A 52 23.18 -18.33 5.36
C ILE A 52 22.10 -19.28 5.85
N THR A 53 22.32 -19.89 7.01
CA THR A 53 21.36 -20.79 7.68
C THR A 53 20.99 -20.32 9.07
N LYS A 54 21.56 -19.19 9.49
CA LYS A 54 21.34 -18.59 10.80
C LYS A 54 21.03 -17.12 10.65
N ILE A 55 20.08 -16.66 11.41
CA ILE A 55 19.72 -15.25 11.51
C ILE A 55 19.71 -14.81 12.97
N ASN A 56 20.01 -13.55 13.19
CA ASN A 56 19.84 -12.88 14.47
C ASN A 56 18.52 -12.10 14.44
N ARG A 57 17.72 -12.28 15.46
CA ARG A 57 16.39 -11.69 15.57
C ARG A 57 16.25 -10.89 16.83
N PHE A 58 15.85 -9.62 16.70
CA PHE A 58 15.57 -8.72 17.81
C PHE A 58 14.14 -8.19 17.63
N LEU A 59 13.26 -8.42 18.59
CA LEU A 59 11.84 -8.11 18.51
C LEU A 59 11.42 -7.10 19.56
N GLY A 60 10.73 -6.04 19.13
CA GLY A 60 10.15 -5.06 20.04
C GLY A 60 11.16 -4.09 20.64
N ILE A 61 12.13 -3.61 19.87
CA ILE A 61 13.04 -2.53 20.28
C ILE A 61 12.28 -1.20 20.22
N PRO A 62 12.26 -0.40 21.30
CA PRO A 62 11.61 0.90 21.28
C PRO A 62 12.40 1.89 20.40
N PHE A 63 11.74 2.54 19.45
CA PHE A 63 12.33 3.60 18.62
C PHE A 63 11.83 5.00 19.02
N ALA A 64 10.82 5.08 19.88
CA ALA A 64 10.31 6.30 20.46
C ALA A 64 9.81 6.04 21.87
N SER A 65 9.69 7.08 22.69
CA SER A 65 9.04 7.04 23.97
C SER A 65 7.56 6.66 23.81
N PRO A 66 6.95 5.90 24.75
CA PRO A 66 5.54 5.56 24.70
C PRO A 66 4.66 6.79 24.51
N PRO A 67 3.82 6.89 23.47
CA PRO A 67 2.98 8.04 23.19
C PRO A 67 1.71 8.03 24.06
N VAL A 68 1.90 8.03 25.37
CA VAL A 68 0.86 7.96 26.40
C VAL A 68 0.63 9.31 27.07
N LYS A 69 -0.54 9.53 27.66
CA LYS A 69 -0.85 10.73 28.44
C LYS A 69 -0.57 12.02 27.63
N LYS A 70 0.41 12.82 28.07
CA LYS A 70 0.79 14.09 27.44
C LYS A 70 1.36 13.90 26.02
N LEU A 71 1.99 12.76 25.75
CA LEU A 71 2.56 12.43 24.44
C LEU A 71 1.52 11.85 23.47
N ARG A 72 0.32 11.49 23.92
CA ARG A 72 -0.77 11.06 23.03
C ARG A 72 -1.19 12.24 22.15
N PHE A 73 -1.40 11.99 20.85
CA PHE A 73 -1.70 13.03 19.86
C PHE A 73 -0.63 14.13 19.80
N SER A 74 0.64 13.73 19.89
CA SER A 74 1.80 14.60 19.75
C SER A 74 2.86 13.91 18.86
N PRO A 75 3.78 14.64 18.24
CA PRO A 75 4.90 14.05 17.53
C PRO A 75 5.69 13.07 18.41
N PRO A 76 6.27 12.01 17.84
CA PRO A 76 7.08 11.05 18.61
C PRO A 76 8.32 11.73 19.20
N VAL A 77 8.70 11.26 20.39
CA VAL A 77 9.91 11.71 21.12
C VAL A 77 10.88 10.54 21.15
N PRO A 78 12.19 10.74 20.98
CA PRO A 78 13.18 9.65 21.12
C PRO A 78 13.02 8.88 22.44
N PRO A 79 13.35 7.59 22.46
CA PRO A 79 13.28 6.81 23.70
C PRO A 79 14.30 7.32 24.72
N GLU A 80 13.97 7.21 26.02
CA GLU A 80 14.95 7.42 27.07
C GLU A 80 16.00 6.32 27.04
N PRO A 81 17.29 6.64 27.21
CA PRO A 81 18.34 5.63 27.36
C PRO A 81 18.08 4.70 28.57
N TRP A 82 18.54 3.45 28.45
CA TRP A 82 18.44 2.46 29.53
C TRP A 82 19.81 1.85 29.83
N ASP A 83 20.07 1.53 31.10
CA ASP A 83 21.32 0.99 31.59
C ASP A 83 21.37 -0.54 31.52
N ASP A 84 20.24 -1.22 31.80
CA ASP A 84 20.12 -2.67 31.75
C ASP A 84 20.02 -3.21 30.33
N VAL A 85 20.31 -4.50 30.14
CA VAL A 85 20.11 -5.16 28.84
C VAL A 85 18.62 -5.34 28.59
N TYR A 86 18.07 -4.59 27.60
CA TYR A 86 16.67 -4.66 27.21
C TYR A 86 16.35 -6.00 26.52
N ASP A 87 15.31 -6.69 26.98
CA ASP A 87 14.87 -7.95 26.37
C ASP A 87 14.08 -7.71 25.08
N ALA A 88 14.75 -7.91 23.94
CA ALA A 88 14.20 -7.84 22.59
C ALA A 88 13.99 -9.25 21.98
N THR A 89 13.52 -10.21 22.77
CA THR A 89 13.26 -11.59 22.28
C THR A 89 11.84 -11.83 21.84
N ASN A 90 10.91 -10.94 22.20
CA ASN A 90 9.48 -11.07 21.95
C ASN A 90 8.86 -9.82 21.34
N PHE A 91 7.86 -10.00 20.48
CA PHE A 91 7.03 -8.89 20.00
C PHE A 91 6.37 -8.13 21.15
N LYS A 92 6.19 -6.84 20.98
CA LYS A 92 5.45 -5.97 21.91
C LYS A 92 4.00 -5.77 21.44
N ALA A 93 3.23 -4.99 22.18
CA ALA A 93 1.83 -4.72 21.88
C ALA A 93 1.67 -4.09 20.49
N MET A 94 0.57 -4.41 19.82
CA MET A 94 0.14 -3.69 18.61
C MET A 94 -0.41 -2.30 19.00
N CYS A 95 -0.36 -1.35 18.08
CA CYS A 95 -1.08 -0.09 18.25
C CYS A 95 -2.59 -0.32 18.27
N PHE A 96 -3.33 0.56 18.99
CA PHE A 96 -4.79 0.46 19.04
C PHE A 96 -5.42 0.48 17.67
N GLN A 97 -6.32 -0.46 17.41
CA GLN A 97 -7.02 -0.71 16.16
C GLN A 97 -8.29 -1.52 16.40
N ASP A 98 -9.23 -1.51 15.44
CA ASP A 98 -10.48 -2.25 15.59
C ASP A 98 -10.23 -3.77 15.61
N PRO A 99 -10.63 -4.48 16.67
CA PRO A 99 -10.49 -5.93 16.74
C PRO A 99 -11.32 -6.68 15.68
N GLU A 100 -12.47 -6.15 15.26
CA GLU A 100 -13.30 -6.74 14.20
C GLU A 100 -12.61 -6.64 12.84
N TYR A 101 -12.02 -5.47 12.54
CA TYR A 101 -11.22 -5.28 11.33
C TYR A 101 -10.07 -6.30 11.29
N ASN A 102 -9.40 -6.51 12.43
CA ASN A 102 -8.34 -7.52 12.54
C ASN A 102 -8.85 -8.94 12.29
N ARG A 103 -10.02 -9.30 12.82
CA ARG A 103 -10.62 -10.63 12.58
C ARG A 103 -11.00 -10.85 11.12
N MET A 104 -11.42 -9.81 10.41
CA MET A 104 -11.77 -9.89 8.99
C MET A 104 -10.54 -10.19 8.11
N PHE A 105 -9.40 -9.60 8.44
CA PHE A 105 -8.17 -9.68 7.63
C PHE A 105 -7.13 -10.66 8.17
N TRP A 106 -7.21 -11.03 9.47
CA TRP A 106 -6.20 -11.83 10.18
C TRP A 106 -6.87 -12.89 11.05
N THR A 107 -7.51 -13.86 10.41
CA THR A 107 -8.26 -14.91 11.12
C THR A 107 -7.39 -15.64 12.14
N GLY A 108 -7.81 -15.61 13.41
CA GLY A 108 -7.21 -16.40 14.49
C GLY A 108 -6.18 -15.69 15.37
N PHE A 109 -5.77 -14.46 15.07
CA PHE A 109 -4.84 -13.69 15.91
C PHE A 109 -5.56 -12.67 16.79
N SER A 110 -5.49 -12.88 18.10
CA SER A 110 -5.78 -11.85 19.11
C SER A 110 -4.47 -11.45 19.78
N TRP A 111 -4.06 -10.22 19.62
CA TRP A 111 -2.84 -9.71 20.22
C TRP A 111 -3.13 -8.53 21.13
N ARG A 112 -2.30 -8.37 22.20
CA ARG A 112 -2.43 -7.23 23.12
C ARG A 112 -2.24 -5.93 22.34
N GLN A 113 -3.11 -4.95 22.57
CA GLN A 113 -3.02 -3.60 22.01
C GLN A 113 -2.70 -2.58 23.10
N SER A 114 -2.01 -1.50 22.75
CA SER A 114 -1.64 -0.44 23.68
C SER A 114 -1.29 0.85 22.94
N ASP A 115 -1.35 2.01 23.62
CA ASP A 115 -0.69 3.25 23.18
C ASP A 115 0.83 3.05 23.12
N ASP A 116 1.38 2.30 24.07
CA ASP A 116 2.78 1.92 24.11
C ASP A 116 3.03 0.83 23.06
N CYS A 117 3.20 1.28 21.80
CA CYS A 117 3.31 0.41 20.63
C CYS A 117 4.42 0.80 19.65
N LEU A 118 5.20 1.85 19.92
CA LEU A 118 6.21 2.34 18.98
C LEU A 118 7.51 1.53 19.05
N TYR A 119 7.43 0.33 18.51
CA TYR A 119 8.50 -0.67 18.49
C TYR A 119 8.83 -1.09 17.06
N LEU A 120 10.10 -1.46 16.86
CA LEU A 120 10.59 -2.09 15.64
C LEU A 120 11.19 -3.47 15.91
N ASN A 121 11.29 -4.26 14.86
CA ASN A 121 11.91 -5.58 14.89
C ASN A 121 13.03 -5.62 13.86
N ILE A 122 14.12 -6.35 14.16
CA ILE A 122 15.27 -6.49 13.28
C ILE A 122 15.55 -7.97 13.06
N TYR A 123 15.73 -8.32 11.79
CA TYR A 123 16.13 -9.64 11.32
C TYR A 123 17.41 -9.46 10.49
N ALA A 124 18.52 -10.00 10.95
CA ALA A 124 19.82 -9.83 10.32
C ALA A 124 20.50 -11.18 10.03
N PRO A 125 21.27 -11.31 8.93
CA PRO A 125 22.12 -12.46 8.74
C PRO A 125 23.07 -12.64 9.93
N ASN A 126 23.23 -13.87 10.43
CA ASN A 126 24.23 -14.17 11.44
C ASN A 126 25.58 -14.37 10.75
N SER A 127 26.27 -13.27 10.48
CA SER A 127 27.64 -13.29 9.95
C SER A 127 28.43 -12.08 10.44
N THR A 128 29.73 -12.17 10.44
CA THR A 128 30.65 -11.12 10.86
C THR A 128 31.34 -10.46 9.66
N GLY A 129 31.64 -9.17 9.77
CA GLY A 129 32.50 -8.46 8.82
C GLY A 129 31.83 -7.95 7.54
N THR A 130 30.53 -8.22 7.30
CA THR A 130 29.78 -7.73 6.14
C THR A 130 28.79 -6.65 6.55
N LYS A 131 28.72 -5.55 5.78
CA LYS A 131 27.65 -4.57 5.90
C LYS A 131 26.57 -4.89 4.87
N TYR A 132 25.37 -5.18 5.33
CA TYR A 132 24.21 -5.56 4.49
C TYR A 132 23.35 -4.34 4.15
N ALA A 133 22.77 -4.33 2.96
CA ALA A 133 21.69 -3.40 2.64
C ALA A 133 20.52 -3.61 3.63
N VAL A 134 19.82 -2.53 3.93
CA VAL A 134 18.71 -2.53 4.91
C VAL A 134 17.38 -2.36 4.17
N MET A 135 16.40 -3.16 4.51
CA MET A 135 15.02 -3.03 4.02
C MET A 135 14.11 -2.72 5.22
N VAL A 136 13.37 -1.62 5.16
CA VAL A 136 12.45 -1.19 6.23
C VAL A 136 11.01 -1.36 5.74
N TYR A 137 10.28 -2.28 6.36
CA TYR A 137 8.89 -2.57 6.03
C TYR A 137 7.92 -1.71 6.81
N ILE A 138 6.99 -1.09 6.07
CA ILE A 138 5.86 -0.30 6.58
C ILE A 138 4.59 -1.06 6.26
N HIS A 139 3.91 -1.58 7.29
CA HIS A 139 2.72 -2.40 7.07
C HIS A 139 1.53 -1.59 6.55
N GLY A 140 0.64 -2.27 5.81
CA GLY A 140 -0.63 -1.72 5.37
C GLY A 140 -1.74 -1.83 6.41
N GLY A 141 -2.98 -1.78 5.93
CA GLY A 141 -4.20 -1.85 6.74
C GLY A 141 -4.97 -0.53 6.82
N GLY A 142 -4.94 0.26 5.73
CA GLY A 142 -5.76 1.48 5.60
C GLY A 142 -5.42 2.59 6.57
N TYR A 143 -4.25 2.59 7.18
CA TYR A 143 -3.85 3.47 8.30
C TYR A 143 -4.65 3.25 9.60
N GLU A 144 -5.48 2.22 9.67
CA GLU A 144 -6.40 1.96 10.80
C GLU A 144 -6.15 0.63 11.47
N ALA A 145 -5.47 -0.29 10.78
CA ALA A 145 -5.12 -1.61 11.29
C ALA A 145 -3.74 -2.04 10.79
N GLY A 146 -3.30 -3.21 11.24
CA GLY A 146 -2.04 -3.80 10.83
C GLY A 146 -1.00 -3.85 11.93
N SER A 147 0.02 -4.65 11.69
CA SER A 147 1.19 -4.80 12.57
C SER A 147 2.24 -5.66 11.88
N PRO A 148 3.52 -5.45 12.14
CA PRO A 148 4.58 -6.32 11.63
C PRO A 148 4.57 -7.75 12.22
N ILE A 149 3.77 -8.02 13.25
CA ILE A 149 3.66 -9.35 13.89
C ILE A 149 3.15 -10.41 12.90
N ILE A 150 2.29 -10.00 11.97
CA ILE A 150 1.67 -10.88 10.98
C ILE A 150 2.51 -11.10 9.71
N SER A 151 3.67 -10.44 9.62
CA SER A 151 4.61 -10.55 8.51
C SER A 151 5.97 -10.99 9.05
N PRO A 152 6.14 -12.27 9.44
CA PRO A 152 7.39 -12.78 10.00
C PRO A 152 8.54 -12.60 9.01
N GLY A 153 9.58 -11.92 9.45
CA GLY A 153 10.71 -11.51 8.60
C GLY A 153 11.86 -12.52 8.55
N ASP A 154 11.68 -13.73 9.05
CA ASP A 154 12.78 -14.69 9.26
C ASP A 154 13.45 -15.14 7.95
N ALA A 155 12.71 -15.20 6.82
CA ALA A 155 13.28 -15.68 5.55
C ALA A 155 14.16 -14.63 4.83
N ILE A 156 13.74 -13.37 4.81
CA ILE A 156 14.37 -12.31 3.99
C ILE A 156 15.88 -12.15 4.22
N PRO A 157 16.41 -12.23 5.45
CA PRO A 157 17.86 -12.13 5.69
C PRO A 157 18.70 -13.21 4.99
N LEU A 158 18.09 -14.34 4.62
CA LEU A 158 18.77 -15.41 3.88
C LEU A 158 19.21 -14.97 2.47
N TRP A 159 18.63 -13.89 1.95
CA TRP A 159 19.05 -13.23 0.70
C TRP A 159 20.10 -12.13 0.93
N GLY A 160 20.70 -12.04 2.13
CA GLY A 160 21.82 -11.15 2.42
C GLY A 160 21.42 -9.67 2.52
N VAL A 161 20.38 -9.39 3.30
CA VAL A 161 19.94 -8.06 3.70
C VAL A 161 19.55 -8.06 5.19
N VAL A 162 19.54 -6.91 5.82
CA VAL A 162 18.91 -6.70 7.13
C VAL A 162 17.49 -6.22 6.90
N LEU A 163 16.52 -6.93 7.46
CA LEU A 163 15.13 -6.48 7.46
C LEU A 163 14.80 -5.79 8.79
N VAL A 164 14.16 -4.64 8.70
CA VAL A 164 13.53 -3.93 9.81
C VAL A 164 12.03 -3.85 9.55
N THR A 165 11.20 -4.18 10.54
CA THR A 165 9.75 -3.99 10.45
C THR A 165 9.29 -3.06 11.55
N ILE A 166 8.48 -2.05 11.23
CA ILE A 166 8.13 -0.98 12.16
C ILE A 166 6.64 -0.97 12.49
N GLN A 167 6.30 -0.55 13.69
CA GLN A 167 4.95 -0.13 14.05
C GLN A 167 4.82 1.40 13.89
N TYR A 168 3.60 1.89 13.73
CA TYR A 168 3.25 3.30 13.77
C TYR A 168 1.81 3.46 14.26
N ARG A 169 1.49 4.60 14.85
CA ARG A 169 0.14 4.86 15.38
C ARG A 169 -0.90 4.86 14.27
N LEU A 170 -2.04 4.27 14.57
CA LEU A 170 -3.13 3.99 13.65
C LEU A 170 -4.40 4.75 14.04
N GLY A 171 -5.34 4.83 13.10
CA GLY A 171 -6.66 5.40 13.33
C GLY A 171 -6.61 6.79 13.98
N PRO A 172 -7.46 7.06 14.98
CA PRO A 172 -7.48 8.35 15.67
C PRO A 172 -6.15 8.67 16.36
N PHE A 173 -5.42 7.66 16.85
CA PHE A 173 -4.14 7.88 17.55
C PHE A 173 -3.04 8.41 16.61
N GLY A 174 -3.07 7.99 15.35
CA GLY A 174 -2.09 8.35 14.34
C GLY A 174 -2.48 9.54 13.48
N PHE A 175 -3.79 9.79 13.27
CA PHE A 175 -4.25 10.68 12.20
C PHE A 175 -5.34 11.68 12.61
N MET A 176 -5.64 11.78 13.90
CA MET A 176 -6.53 12.84 14.41
C MET A 176 -5.89 14.22 14.19
N SER A 177 -6.70 15.19 13.72
CA SER A 177 -6.25 16.57 13.53
C SER A 177 -7.33 17.56 13.93
N THR A 178 -6.91 18.66 14.54
CA THR A 178 -7.76 19.83 14.82
C THR A 178 -7.72 20.88 13.70
N GLY A 179 -6.84 20.71 12.71
CA GLY A 179 -6.64 21.65 11.62
C GLY A 179 -5.88 22.91 12.04
N ASP A 180 -5.34 22.93 13.25
CA ASP A 180 -4.56 24.00 13.82
C ASP A 180 -3.31 23.46 14.56
N SER A 181 -2.55 24.34 15.22
CA SER A 181 -1.30 23.98 15.91
C SER A 181 -1.49 23.16 17.18
N VAL A 182 -2.71 23.00 17.71
CA VAL A 182 -2.99 22.23 18.93
C VAL A 182 -2.81 20.73 18.69
N ALA A 183 -3.29 20.26 17.54
CA ALA A 183 -3.10 18.91 17.08
C ALA A 183 -3.04 18.88 15.54
N PRO A 184 -1.87 19.17 14.94
CA PRO A 184 -1.72 19.28 13.49
C PRO A 184 -2.01 17.96 12.73
N GLY A 185 -1.82 16.79 13.36
CA GLY A 185 -2.09 15.48 12.76
C GLY A 185 -0.83 14.75 12.29
N ASN A 186 -1.02 13.75 11.41
CA ASN A 186 0.05 12.96 10.78
C ASN A 186 1.02 12.25 11.75
N TYR A 187 0.61 11.98 12.99
CA TYR A 187 1.51 11.38 14.00
C TYR A 187 2.02 10.01 13.56
N GLY A 188 1.17 9.21 12.90
CA GLY A 188 1.58 7.92 12.35
C GLY A 188 2.68 8.05 11.28
N MET A 189 2.64 9.10 10.47
CA MET A 189 3.71 9.39 9.49
C MET A 189 4.98 9.88 10.18
N LEU A 190 4.85 10.67 11.22
CA LEU A 190 5.98 11.13 12.03
C LEU A 190 6.62 9.97 12.81
N ASP A 191 5.84 8.96 13.23
CA ASP A 191 6.34 7.71 13.83
C ASP A 191 7.23 6.95 12.83
N GLN A 192 6.81 6.87 11.56
CA GLN A 192 7.61 6.26 10.49
C GLN A 192 8.94 7.03 10.29
N ILE A 193 8.91 8.36 10.31
CA ILE A 193 10.11 9.22 10.27
C ILE A 193 11.02 8.93 11.48
N ALA A 194 10.45 8.81 12.69
CA ALA A 194 11.22 8.50 13.89
C ALA A 194 11.89 7.12 13.82
N ALA A 195 11.18 6.11 13.31
CA ALA A 195 11.74 4.78 13.08
C ALA A 195 12.91 4.81 12.06
N LEU A 196 12.77 5.57 10.98
CA LEU A 196 13.83 5.73 9.98
C LEU A 196 15.04 6.46 10.55
N LYS A 197 14.86 7.48 11.39
CA LYS A 197 15.95 8.14 12.12
C LYS A 197 16.65 7.16 13.04
N TRP A 198 15.90 6.35 13.79
CA TRP A 198 16.45 5.31 14.63
C TRP A 198 17.30 4.31 13.82
N VAL A 199 16.83 3.89 12.64
CA VAL A 199 17.58 3.02 11.71
C VAL A 199 18.90 3.68 11.31
N GLN A 200 18.89 4.95 10.89
CA GLN A 200 20.12 5.67 10.54
C GLN A 200 21.14 5.71 11.69
N GLU A 201 20.67 5.87 12.91
CA GLU A 201 21.52 5.99 14.10
C GLU A 201 22.07 4.65 14.62
N ASN A 202 21.35 3.52 14.39
CA ASN A 202 21.61 2.29 15.13
C ASN A 202 21.86 1.05 14.27
N ILE A 203 21.43 1.02 13.00
CA ILE A 203 21.39 -0.22 12.22
C ILE A 203 22.78 -0.79 11.91
N ALA A 204 23.82 0.03 11.98
CA ALA A 204 25.21 -0.41 11.81
C ALA A 204 25.63 -1.42 12.88
N ALA A 205 25.08 -1.33 14.09
CA ALA A 205 25.33 -2.29 15.17
C ALA A 205 24.77 -3.68 14.88
N PHE A 206 23.78 -3.76 13.98
CA PHE A 206 23.16 -5.00 13.51
C PHE A 206 23.69 -5.43 12.12
N HIS A 207 24.89 -4.98 11.74
CA HIS A 207 25.52 -5.20 10.44
C HIS A 207 24.78 -4.58 9.24
N GLY A 208 23.78 -3.70 9.45
CA GLY A 208 23.14 -2.95 8.39
C GLY A 208 24.00 -1.77 7.92
N ASP A 209 23.82 -1.39 6.66
CA ASP A 209 24.48 -0.23 6.06
C ASP A 209 23.48 0.95 6.02
N PRO A 210 23.64 1.99 6.86
CA PRO A 210 22.73 3.13 6.87
C PRO A 210 22.76 3.95 5.57
N SER A 211 23.77 3.77 4.71
CA SER A 211 23.87 4.41 3.39
C SER A 211 23.13 3.63 2.28
N ARG A 212 22.56 2.46 2.57
CA ARG A 212 21.80 1.61 1.66
C ARG A 212 20.51 1.12 2.30
N VAL A 213 19.62 2.06 2.60
CA VAL A 213 18.30 1.82 3.20
C VAL A 213 17.24 1.90 2.13
N THR A 214 16.44 0.84 1.99
CA THR A 214 15.25 0.76 1.14
C THR A 214 14.02 0.75 2.02
N ILE A 215 13.08 1.64 1.80
CA ILE A 215 11.75 1.55 2.40
C ILE A 215 10.82 0.76 1.48
N PHE A 216 9.99 -0.11 2.05
CA PHE A 216 8.96 -0.80 1.29
C PHE A 216 7.70 -1.01 2.13
N GLY A 217 6.55 -1.10 1.46
CA GLY A 217 5.28 -1.24 2.18
C GLY A 217 4.14 -1.58 1.25
N GLU A 218 3.13 -2.23 1.79
CA GLU A 218 1.96 -2.73 1.08
C GLU A 218 0.72 -1.88 1.40
N SER A 219 -0.15 -1.61 0.40
CA SER A 219 -1.42 -0.90 0.59
C SER A 219 -1.20 0.52 1.15
N ALA A 220 -1.75 0.84 2.34
CA ALA A 220 -1.46 2.08 3.05
C ALA A 220 0.05 2.24 3.37
N GLY A 221 0.79 1.13 3.54
CA GLY A 221 2.24 1.14 3.66
C GLY A 221 2.92 1.55 2.35
N GLY A 222 2.43 1.10 1.20
CA GLY A 222 2.88 1.54 -0.12
C GLY A 222 2.58 3.03 -0.36
N SER A 223 1.37 3.48 0.03
CA SER A 223 1.04 4.91 0.02
C SER A 223 1.95 5.73 0.96
N SER A 224 2.29 5.18 2.13
CA SER A 224 3.27 5.79 3.04
C SER A 224 4.64 5.94 2.38
N VAL A 225 5.12 4.92 1.67
CA VAL A 225 6.37 4.98 0.88
C VAL A 225 6.33 6.14 -0.12
N GLY A 226 5.22 6.26 -0.87
CA GLY A 226 5.02 7.37 -1.80
C GLY A 226 5.01 8.74 -1.11
N LEU A 227 4.32 8.87 0.03
CA LEU A 227 4.27 10.11 0.82
C LEU A 227 5.63 10.45 1.46
N LEU A 228 6.40 9.44 1.87
CA LEU A 228 7.77 9.65 2.36
C LEU A 228 8.71 10.14 1.25
N LEU A 229 8.51 9.73 -0.01
CA LEU A 229 9.24 10.31 -1.15
C LEU A 229 8.94 11.81 -1.35
N LEU A 230 7.77 12.29 -0.90
CA LEU A 230 7.34 13.68 -1.02
C LEU A 230 7.71 14.55 0.19
N SER A 231 7.91 13.93 1.36
CA SER A 231 8.12 14.66 2.61
C SER A 231 9.53 15.22 2.73
N PRO A 232 9.73 16.52 3.02
CA PRO A 232 11.06 17.06 3.29
C PRO A 232 11.70 16.45 4.54
N LEU A 233 10.91 15.93 5.49
CA LEU A 233 11.39 15.36 6.75
C LEU A 233 12.10 14.00 6.59
N SER A 234 11.90 13.34 5.46
CA SER A 234 12.48 12.02 5.16
C SER A 234 13.79 12.09 4.38
N LYS A 235 14.21 13.29 3.98
CA LYS A 235 15.41 13.49 3.14
C LYS A 235 16.64 12.85 3.77
N GLY A 236 17.31 11.96 3.03
CA GLY A 236 18.52 11.28 3.46
C GLY A 236 18.32 10.13 4.47
N LEU A 237 17.06 9.80 4.83
CA LEU A 237 16.77 8.68 5.74
C LEU A 237 16.69 7.33 5.02
N PHE A 238 16.51 7.34 3.70
CA PHE A 238 16.51 6.16 2.83
C PHE A 238 17.05 6.52 1.44
N HIS A 239 17.30 5.53 0.60
CA HIS A 239 18.00 5.65 -0.67
C HIS A 239 17.22 5.01 -1.83
N TYR A 240 16.36 4.04 -1.55
CA TYR A 240 15.51 3.33 -2.50
C TYR A 240 14.12 3.14 -1.92
N ALA A 241 13.12 2.96 -2.81
CA ALA A 241 11.73 2.83 -2.39
C ALA A 241 11.00 1.75 -3.21
N ILE A 242 10.13 0.95 -2.55
CA ILE A 242 9.27 -0.04 -3.19
C ILE A 242 7.86 0.14 -2.64
N ALA A 243 6.90 0.51 -3.48
CA ALA A 243 5.50 0.68 -3.14
C ALA A 243 4.66 -0.46 -3.73
N LEU A 244 4.02 -1.24 -2.85
CA LEU A 244 3.29 -2.45 -3.19
C LEU A 244 1.80 -2.18 -3.03
N SER A 245 1.02 -2.34 -4.11
CA SER A 245 -0.45 -2.18 -4.10
C SER A 245 -0.95 -0.88 -3.47
N GLY A 246 -0.19 0.21 -3.65
CA GLY A 246 -0.52 1.54 -3.13
C GLY A 246 0.60 2.54 -3.36
N VAL A 247 0.25 3.77 -3.73
CA VAL A 247 1.16 4.90 -3.96
C VAL A 247 0.56 6.18 -3.40
N ASP A 248 1.31 7.27 -3.43
CA ASP A 248 0.83 8.59 -2.97
C ASP A 248 -0.33 9.17 -3.79
N PHE A 249 -0.59 8.67 -5.02
CA PHE A 249 -1.77 9.02 -5.82
C PHE A 249 -2.98 8.11 -5.57
N SER A 250 -2.84 7.03 -4.83
CA SER A 250 -3.97 6.16 -4.48
C SER A 250 -5.07 6.98 -3.80
N PRO A 251 -6.35 6.73 -4.11
CA PRO A 251 -7.46 7.54 -3.57
C PRO A 251 -7.61 7.44 -2.05
N PHE A 252 -6.95 6.45 -1.44
CA PHE A 252 -6.89 6.26 0.01
C PHE A 252 -5.59 6.79 0.66
N ALA A 253 -4.70 7.46 -0.08
CA ALA A 253 -3.41 7.91 0.44
C ALA A 253 -3.53 9.08 1.43
N ILE A 254 -4.42 10.03 1.17
CA ILE A 254 -4.62 11.22 2.02
C ILE A 254 -6.11 11.56 2.17
N ASN A 255 -6.43 12.27 3.26
CA ASN A 255 -7.70 12.95 3.47
C ASN A 255 -7.58 14.47 3.26
N ARG A 256 -8.72 15.12 3.16
CA ARG A 256 -8.82 16.58 3.29
C ARG A 256 -8.74 16.97 4.76
N VAL A 257 -8.18 18.16 5.02
CA VAL A 257 -8.03 18.68 6.40
C VAL A 257 -9.40 18.87 7.06
N ASP A 258 -10.38 19.44 6.34
CA ASP A 258 -11.73 19.68 6.87
C ASP A 258 -12.45 18.37 7.27
N GLU A 259 -12.26 17.29 6.52
CA GLU A 259 -12.80 15.96 6.86
C GLU A 259 -12.13 15.38 8.10
N ALA A 260 -10.80 15.48 8.20
CA ALA A 260 -10.06 15.02 9.38
C ALA A 260 -10.51 15.79 10.64
N VAL A 261 -10.72 17.10 10.54
CA VAL A 261 -11.24 17.93 11.64
C VAL A 261 -12.67 17.52 12.04
N GLN A 262 -13.56 17.30 11.06
CA GLN A 262 -14.93 16.85 11.35
C GLN A 262 -14.95 15.48 12.00
N LEU A 263 -14.13 14.55 11.54
CA LEU A 263 -13.99 13.22 12.11
C LEU A 263 -13.44 13.28 13.54
N THR A 264 -12.43 14.11 13.78
CA THR A 264 -11.87 14.39 15.11
C THR A 264 -12.94 14.89 16.06
N LYS A 265 -13.72 15.91 15.66
CA LYS A 265 -14.84 16.43 16.46
C LYS A 265 -15.95 15.40 16.70
N LYS A 266 -16.24 14.55 15.70
CA LYS A 266 -17.19 13.45 15.86
C LYS A 266 -16.69 12.47 16.92
N THR A 267 -15.45 12.04 16.83
CA THR A 267 -14.83 11.10 17.79
C THR A 267 -14.82 11.69 19.21
N ALA A 268 -14.45 12.97 19.35
CA ALA A 268 -14.49 13.66 20.64
C ALA A 268 -15.90 13.72 21.24
N ARG A 269 -16.94 14.03 20.44
CA ARG A 269 -18.33 14.01 20.90
C ARG A 269 -18.78 12.62 21.37
N ASN A 270 -18.37 11.56 20.69
CA ASN A 270 -18.73 10.18 21.06
C ASN A 270 -18.22 9.81 22.46
N VAL A 271 -17.11 10.40 22.90
CA VAL A 271 -16.54 10.22 24.23
C VAL A 271 -16.82 11.39 25.17
N LYS A 272 -17.82 12.24 24.84
CA LYS A 272 -18.29 13.38 25.62
C LYS A 272 -17.25 14.46 25.91
N CYS A 273 -16.24 14.61 25.04
CA CYS A 273 -15.32 15.74 25.12
C CYS A 273 -15.90 16.99 24.43
N PRO A 274 -15.59 18.21 24.92
CA PRO A 274 -16.00 19.46 24.29
C PRO A 274 -15.38 19.59 22.89
N THR A 275 -16.06 20.30 21.96
CA THR A 275 -15.58 20.44 20.58
C THR A 275 -15.60 21.88 20.07
N HIS A 276 -15.84 22.85 20.98
CA HIS A 276 -15.87 24.28 20.66
C HIS A 276 -14.47 24.91 20.68
N ASP A 277 -13.56 24.37 21.47
CA ASP A 277 -12.17 24.76 21.58
C ASP A 277 -11.24 23.55 21.37
N SER A 278 -10.21 23.72 20.55
CA SER A 278 -9.28 22.63 20.20
C SER A 278 -8.43 22.19 21.39
N THR A 279 -8.01 23.15 22.25
CA THR A 279 -7.18 22.85 23.42
C THR A 279 -7.95 22.03 24.44
N GLU A 280 -9.15 22.50 24.83
CA GLU A 280 -10.02 21.80 25.78
C GLU A 280 -10.39 20.40 25.25
N MET A 281 -10.70 20.30 23.95
CA MET A 281 -11.01 19.02 23.30
C MET A 281 -9.85 18.04 23.45
N MET A 282 -8.63 18.47 23.05
CA MET A 282 -7.47 17.59 23.06
C MET A 282 -6.98 17.26 24.47
N GLU A 283 -7.11 18.17 25.43
CA GLU A 283 -6.84 17.87 26.83
C GLU A 283 -7.81 16.83 27.39
N CYS A 284 -9.10 16.92 27.05
CA CYS A 284 -10.10 15.92 27.40
C CYS A 284 -9.75 14.56 26.81
N MET A 285 -9.46 14.50 25.51
CA MET A 285 -9.07 13.27 24.82
C MET A 285 -7.80 12.62 25.40
N ARG A 286 -6.82 13.41 25.83
CA ARG A 286 -5.58 12.89 26.46
C ARG A 286 -5.79 12.30 27.85
N ARG A 287 -6.85 12.70 28.57
CA ARG A 287 -7.20 12.16 29.91
C ARG A 287 -7.87 10.79 29.86
N LEU A 288 -8.46 10.40 28.73
CA LEU A 288 -9.11 9.11 28.56
C LEU A 288 -8.08 7.96 28.60
N LYS A 289 -8.53 6.77 28.95
CA LYS A 289 -7.76 5.56 28.68
C LYS A 289 -7.77 5.28 27.17
N GLY A 290 -6.74 4.60 26.65
CA GLY A 290 -6.66 4.30 25.22
C GLY A 290 -7.85 3.51 24.72
N GLU A 291 -8.33 2.55 25.51
CA GLU A 291 -9.48 1.69 25.20
C GLU A 291 -10.83 2.45 25.14
N GLU A 292 -10.89 3.66 25.70
CA GLU A 292 -12.10 4.50 25.67
C GLU A 292 -12.21 5.31 24.36
N ILE A 293 -11.13 5.39 23.59
CA ILE A 293 -11.12 6.13 22.33
C ILE A 293 -11.59 5.21 21.20
N PRO A 294 -12.70 5.56 20.52
CA PRO A 294 -13.24 4.71 19.45
C PRO A 294 -12.28 4.57 18.27
N VAL A 295 -12.00 3.33 17.85
CA VAL A 295 -11.16 2.97 16.70
C VAL A 295 -11.95 2.35 15.55
N ASN A 296 -13.29 2.29 15.65
CA ASN A 296 -14.19 1.59 14.74
C ASN A 296 -14.74 2.44 13.58
N GLU A 297 -14.16 3.60 13.32
CA GLU A 297 -14.50 4.46 12.17
C GLU A 297 -13.68 4.02 10.95
N ILE A 298 -14.06 2.87 10.38
CA ILE A 298 -13.31 2.18 9.31
C ILE A 298 -13.19 3.02 8.04
N ASN A 299 -12.01 2.98 7.39
CA ASN A 299 -11.65 3.63 6.12
C ASN A 299 -11.75 5.17 6.14
N LYS A 300 -11.52 5.81 7.27
CA LYS A 300 -11.66 7.26 7.41
C LYS A 300 -10.40 7.99 7.84
N TRP A 301 -9.53 7.35 8.63
CA TRP A 301 -8.32 7.96 9.14
C TRP A 301 -7.17 7.85 8.15
N ARG A 302 -6.59 8.97 7.73
CA ARG A 302 -5.51 9.03 6.73
C ARG A 302 -4.62 10.22 6.96
N PRO A 303 -3.40 10.24 6.40
CA PRO A 303 -2.56 11.44 6.34
C PRO A 303 -3.29 12.63 5.69
N ILE A 304 -2.86 13.84 6.03
CA ILE A 304 -3.39 15.11 5.50
C ILE A 304 -2.24 16.01 5.06
N VAL A 305 -2.56 17.04 4.28
CA VAL A 305 -1.65 18.17 4.03
C VAL A 305 -1.62 19.05 5.27
N ASP A 306 -0.50 19.06 6.01
CA ASP A 306 -0.33 19.76 7.28
C ASP A 306 0.75 20.85 7.25
N ASN A 307 1.41 21.05 6.10
CA ASN A 307 2.56 21.94 5.91
C ASN A 307 3.79 21.62 6.79
N ILE A 308 3.80 20.44 7.43
CA ILE A 308 4.90 19.93 8.27
C ILE A 308 5.48 18.65 7.65
N PHE A 309 4.68 17.61 7.59
CA PHE A 309 5.01 16.35 6.95
C PHE A 309 4.80 16.42 5.43
N LEU A 310 3.69 17.02 4.99
CA LEU A 310 3.30 17.17 3.60
C LEU A 310 2.94 18.61 3.28
N GLU A 311 3.78 19.29 2.45
CA GLU A 311 3.65 20.72 2.15
C GLU A 311 2.46 21.06 1.23
N ASP A 312 2.07 20.12 0.35
CA ASP A 312 0.95 20.27 -0.60
C ASP A 312 0.40 18.88 -0.96
N THR A 313 -0.62 18.83 -1.77
CA THR A 313 -1.15 17.56 -2.28
C THR A 313 -0.09 16.79 -3.07
N PRO A 314 -0.09 15.45 -3.02
CA PRO A 314 0.86 14.63 -3.78
C PRO A 314 0.94 14.99 -5.27
N VAL A 315 -0.22 15.29 -5.88
CA VAL A 315 -0.29 15.69 -7.30
C VAL A 315 0.47 16.99 -7.56
N ASN A 316 0.28 18.01 -6.70
CA ASN A 316 0.95 19.29 -6.86
C ASN A 316 2.45 19.16 -6.62
N LEU A 317 2.86 18.39 -5.61
CA LEU A 317 4.28 18.16 -5.31
C LEU A 317 4.98 17.45 -6.48
N ARG A 318 4.37 16.40 -7.06
CA ARG A 318 4.96 15.70 -8.21
C ARG A 318 4.98 16.57 -9.47
N LYS A 319 3.92 17.33 -9.75
CA LYS A 319 3.91 18.32 -10.85
C LYS A 319 5.00 19.38 -10.70
N ALA A 320 5.30 19.78 -9.47
CA ALA A 320 6.36 20.73 -9.15
C ALA A 320 7.77 20.10 -9.05
N ASN A 321 7.93 18.78 -9.30
CA ASN A 321 9.15 18.00 -9.09
C ASN A 321 9.69 18.09 -7.65
N LYS A 322 8.81 18.29 -6.66
CA LYS A 322 9.14 18.32 -5.24
C LYS A 322 9.03 16.93 -4.64
N PHE A 323 9.96 16.05 -4.98
CA PHE A 323 10.08 14.70 -4.42
C PHE A 323 11.55 14.25 -4.43
N HIS A 324 11.88 13.23 -3.63
CA HIS A 324 13.22 12.65 -3.63
C HIS A 324 13.37 11.73 -4.86
N PRO A 325 14.31 12.03 -5.79
CA PRO A 325 14.49 11.26 -7.01
C PRO A 325 15.33 10.00 -6.75
N TYR A 326 14.89 9.17 -5.84
CA TYR A 326 15.52 7.87 -5.54
C TYR A 326 14.99 6.79 -6.49
N PRO A 327 15.79 5.75 -6.84
CA PRO A 327 15.26 4.60 -7.56
C PRO A 327 14.00 4.06 -6.90
N PHE A 328 12.99 3.72 -7.74
CA PHE A 328 11.65 3.42 -7.26
C PHE A 328 11.03 2.22 -7.99
N ILE A 329 10.47 1.28 -7.24
CA ILE A 329 9.60 0.23 -7.75
C ILE A 329 8.18 0.51 -7.29
N ALA A 330 7.21 0.51 -8.21
CA ALA A 330 5.80 0.39 -7.88
C ALA A 330 5.27 -0.95 -8.41
N GLY A 331 4.27 -1.52 -7.76
CA GLY A 331 3.68 -2.75 -8.22
C GLY A 331 2.29 -3.01 -7.67
N LEU A 332 1.65 -4.04 -8.23
CA LEU A 332 0.29 -4.43 -7.89
C LEU A 332 0.06 -5.92 -8.15
N THR A 333 -1.03 -6.44 -7.63
CA THR A 333 -1.55 -7.76 -8.02
C THR A 333 -2.50 -7.64 -9.19
N SER A 334 -2.67 -8.70 -9.99
CA SER A 334 -3.47 -8.64 -11.23
C SER A 334 -4.97 -8.34 -10.99
N GLU A 335 -5.56 -8.77 -9.88
CA GLU A 335 -6.98 -8.59 -9.56
C GLU A 335 -7.18 -7.98 -8.15
N GLU A 336 -6.51 -6.86 -7.88
CA GLU A 336 -6.58 -6.10 -6.61
C GLU A 336 -8.01 -5.96 -6.07
N GLY A 337 -8.93 -5.61 -6.97
CA GLY A 337 -10.34 -5.36 -6.67
C GLY A 337 -11.08 -6.54 -6.08
N SER A 338 -10.64 -7.76 -6.36
CA SER A 338 -11.32 -8.98 -5.91
C SER A 338 -11.36 -9.14 -4.39
N TYR A 339 -10.41 -8.52 -3.68
CA TYR A 339 -10.32 -8.52 -2.24
C TYR A 339 -11.48 -7.79 -1.55
N PHE A 340 -12.04 -6.76 -2.18
CA PHE A 340 -13.07 -5.90 -1.61
C PHE A 340 -14.48 -6.47 -1.74
N PHE A 341 -14.64 -7.63 -2.41
CA PHE A 341 -15.92 -8.24 -2.67
C PHE A 341 -16.05 -9.61 -1.99
N SER A 342 -17.18 -9.84 -1.32
CA SER A 342 -17.52 -11.16 -0.78
C SER A 342 -18.03 -12.09 -1.88
N ASP A 343 -17.96 -13.41 -1.63
CA ASP A 343 -18.48 -14.41 -2.58
C ASP A 343 -19.99 -14.28 -2.79
N ASP A 344 -20.72 -13.85 -1.77
CA ASP A 344 -22.17 -13.64 -1.84
C ASP A 344 -22.57 -12.42 -2.67
N PHE A 345 -21.73 -11.37 -2.70
CA PHE A 345 -21.96 -10.16 -3.47
C PHE A 345 -22.16 -10.44 -4.96
N PHE A 346 -21.49 -11.46 -5.49
CA PHE A 346 -21.48 -11.76 -6.92
C PHE A 346 -22.41 -12.89 -7.37
N LYS A 347 -23.32 -13.36 -6.53
CA LYS A 347 -24.16 -14.53 -6.90
C LYS A 347 -25.04 -14.28 -8.14
N ASN A 348 -25.49 -13.04 -8.38
CA ASN A 348 -26.35 -12.71 -9.51
C ASN A 348 -26.12 -11.26 -9.98
N VAL A 349 -24.92 -10.94 -10.51
CA VAL A 349 -24.65 -9.59 -11.05
C VAL A 349 -25.36 -9.46 -12.41
N THR A 350 -26.29 -8.54 -12.49
CA THR A 350 -26.96 -8.12 -13.73
C THR A 350 -26.36 -6.79 -14.20
N PHE A 351 -26.68 -6.37 -15.43
CA PHE A 351 -26.26 -5.04 -15.92
C PHE A 351 -26.73 -3.90 -15.01
N GLU A 352 -27.95 -3.97 -14.47
CA GLU A 352 -28.49 -2.94 -13.59
C GLU A 352 -27.73 -2.89 -12.25
N THR A 353 -27.52 -4.05 -11.59
CA THR A 353 -26.75 -4.10 -10.34
C THR A 353 -25.28 -3.71 -10.57
N PHE A 354 -24.67 -4.11 -11.68
CA PHE A 354 -23.32 -3.69 -12.06
C PHE A 354 -23.18 -2.16 -12.11
N LYS A 355 -24.13 -1.46 -12.76
CA LYS A 355 -24.11 0.00 -12.85
C LYS A 355 -24.14 0.65 -11.46
N ASP A 356 -25.05 0.19 -10.62
CA ASP A 356 -25.24 0.74 -9.28
C ASP A 356 -24.03 0.44 -8.38
N ASP A 357 -23.50 -0.76 -8.43
CA ASP A 357 -22.34 -1.20 -7.63
C ASP A 357 -21.08 -0.45 -8.05
N ALA A 358 -20.80 -0.35 -9.35
CA ALA A 358 -19.65 0.38 -9.86
C ALA A 358 -19.67 1.85 -9.41
N ILE A 359 -20.80 2.51 -9.52
CA ILE A 359 -20.92 3.92 -9.13
C ILE A 359 -20.89 4.09 -7.61
N THR A 360 -21.54 3.21 -6.87
CA THR A 360 -21.54 3.24 -5.40
C THR A 360 -20.14 3.04 -4.85
N PHE A 361 -19.40 2.04 -5.35
CA PHE A 361 -18.03 1.81 -4.96
C PHE A 361 -17.14 3.01 -5.29
N TYR A 362 -17.17 3.49 -6.53
CA TYR A 362 -16.40 4.65 -6.96
C TYR A 362 -16.66 5.89 -6.07
N GLN A 363 -17.95 6.21 -5.83
CA GLN A 363 -18.33 7.35 -5.00
C GLN A 363 -17.90 7.17 -3.54
N SER A 364 -17.98 5.96 -2.99
CA SER A 364 -17.56 5.70 -1.61
C SER A 364 -16.08 6.00 -1.42
N VAL A 365 -15.23 5.51 -2.32
CA VAL A 365 -13.78 5.75 -2.27
C VAL A 365 -13.45 7.23 -2.46
N ARG A 366 -14.13 7.92 -3.38
CA ARG A 366 -13.90 9.35 -3.66
C ARG A 366 -14.41 10.27 -2.55
N ARG A 367 -15.53 9.95 -1.91
CA ARG A 367 -16.05 10.70 -0.75
C ARG A 367 -15.09 10.69 0.45
N PHE A 368 -14.38 9.60 0.64
CA PHE A 368 -13.38 9.46 1.70
C PHE A 368 -11.99 9.95 1.30
N GLY A 369 -11.84 10.51 0.10
CA GLY A 369 -10.59 11.01 -0.44
C GLY A 369 -10.65 12.50 -0.78
N ARG A 370 -10.25 12.83 -2.01
CA ARG A 370 -10.01 14.21 -2.47
C ARG A 370 -11.25 15.09 -2.58
N GLU A 371 -12.44 14.51 -2.77
CA GLU A 371 -13.64 15.24 -3.21
C GLU A 371 -14.60 15.63 -2.06
N GLY A 372 -14.50 14.97 -0.92
CA GLY A 372 -15.29 15.26 0.26
C GLY A 372 -16.73 14.69 0.27
N PRO A 373 -17.42 14.80 1.43
CA PRO A 373 -18.70 14.10 1.67
C PRO A 373 -19.85 14.59 0.80
N ASN A 374 -19.76 15.79 0.24
CA ASN A 374 -20.79 16.38 -0.61
C ASN A 374 -20.55 16.13 -2.10
N PHE A 375 -19.51 15.37 -2.46
CA PHE A 375 -19.21 15.05 -3.85
C PHE A 375 -20.37 14.31 -4.51
N LYS A 376 -20.89 14.90 -5.58
CA LYS A 376 -21.91 14.30 -6.46
C LYS A 376 -21.31 14.12 -7.84
N LEU A 377 -21.16 12.88 -8.24
CA LEU A 377 -20.69 12.56 -9.57
C LEU A 377 -21.74 12.97 -10.61
N ALA A 378 -21.33 13.78 -11.60
CA ALA A 378 -22.22 14.15 -12.71
C ALA A 378 -22.68 12.91 -13.50
N ALA A 379 -23.88 12.98 -14.08
CA ALA A 379 -24.44 11.84 -14.82
C ALA A 379 -23.54 11.37 -15.96
N SER A 380 -22.95 12.29 -16.72
CA SER A 380 -22.02 11.99 -17.80
C SER A 380 -20.75 11.25 -17.34
N LEU A 381 -20.25 11.56 -16.15
CA LEU A 381 -19.10 10.85 -15.58
C LEU A 381 -19.48 9.43 -15.14
N LYS A 382 -20.69 9.24 -14.59
CA LYS A 382 -21.21 7.92 -14.25
C LYS A 382 -21.33 7.05 -15.50
N GLU A 383 -21.95 7.59 -16.53
CA GLU A 383 -22.12 6.90 -17.82
C GLU A 383 -20.78 6.53 -18.45
N ALA A 384 -19.80 7.43 -18.41
CA ALA A 384 -18.46 7.16 -18.94
C ALA A 384 -17.77 5.99 -18.22
N ILE A 385 -17.85 5.91 -16.88
CA ILE A 385 -17.31 4.80 -16.10
C ILE A 385 -18.03 3.50 -16.45
N VAL A 386 -19.36 3.51 -16.41
CA VAL A 386 -20.18 2.33 -16.72
C VAL A 386 -19.92 1.84 -18.13
N PHE A 387 -19.94 2.74 -19.12
CA PHE A 387 -19.65 2.40 -20.52
C PHE A 387 -18.27 1.77 -20.69
N HIS A 388 -17.24 2.32 -20.03
CA HIS A 388 -15.87 1.84 -20.14
C HIS A 388 -15.70 0.40 -19.66
N TYR A 389 -16.36 0.03 -18.55
CA TYR A 389 -16.24 -1.29 -17.93
C TYR A 389 -17.35 -2.27 -18.31
N THR A 390 -18.38 -1.85 -19.04
CA THR A 390 -19.39 -2.80 -19.52
C THR A 390 -18.75 -3.83 -20.47
N PRO A 391 -18.94 -5.14 -20.25
CA PRO A 391 -18.36 -6.20 -21.08
C PRO A 391 -19.14 -6.39 -22.38
N TRP A 392 -19.11 -5.37 -23.26
CA TRP A 392 -19.79 -5.41 -24.56
C TRP A 392 -19.32 -6.58 -25.43
N PRO A 393 -20.20 -7.21 -26.24
CA PRO A 393 -21.63 -6.90 -26.41
C PRO A 393 -22.57 -7.73 -25.52
N ASP A 394 -22.06 -8.65 -24.69
CA ASP A 394 -22.89 -9.60 -23.93
C ASP A 394 -23.34 -9.04 -22.58
N LEU A 395 -24.54 -8.47 -22.56
CA LEU A 395 -25.16 -7.95 -21.33
C LEU A 395 -25.87 -9.05 -20.48
N GLY A 396 -25.80 -10.30 -20.87
CA GLY A 396 -26.31 -11.45 -20.11
C GLY A 396 -25.23 -12.16 -19.28
N ASP A 397 -23.94 -11.87 -19.51
CA ASP A 397 -22.84 -12.55 -18.85
C ASP A 397 -22.55 -11.97 -17.44
N SER A 398 -23.13 -12.59 -16.41
CA SER A 398 -22.88 -12.26 -15.01
C SER A 398 -21.39 -12.42 -14.62
N SER A 399 -20.64 -13.31 -15.27
CA SER A 399 -19.20 -13.48 -14.98
C SER A 399 -18.38 -12.34 -15.55
N GLY A 400 -18.75 -11.81 -16.72
CA GLY A 400 -18.16 -10.63 -17.33
C GLY A 400 -18.37 -9.37 -16.49
N PHE A 401 -19.56 -9.14 -15.95
CA PHE A 401 -19.81 -8.00 -15.05
C PHE A 401 -19.02 -8.10 -13.76
N ARG A 402 -18.87 -9.29 -13.21
CA ARG A 402 -18.02 -9.51 -12.01
C ARG A 402 -16.56 -9.18 -12.29
N ALA A 403 -16.00 -9.68 -13.39
CA ALA A 403 -14.64 -9.36 -13.79
C ALA A 403 -14.47 -7.84 -14.00
N ALA A 404 -15.43 -7.19 -14.68
CA ALA A 404 -15.41 -5.75 -14.91
C ALA A 404 -15.41 -4.91 -13.62
N LEU A 405 -16.15 -5.32 -12.58
CA LEU A 405 -16.09 -4.67 -11.26
C LEU A 405 -14.71 -4.84 -10.60
N VAL A 406 -14.13 -6.03 -10.66
CA VAL A 406 -12.78 -6.29 -10.13
C VAL A 406 -11.76 -5.43 -10.88
N ASP A 407 -11.82 -5.41 -12.21
CA ASP A 407 -10.92 -4.60 -13.05
C ASP A 407 -11.07 -3.10 -12.76
N MET A 408 -12.31 -2.60 -12.63
CA MET A 408 -12.56 -1.20 -12.30
C MET A 408 -11.92 -0.80 -10.98
N VAL A 409 -12.07 -1.64 -9.94
CA VAL A 409 -11.49 -1.36 -8.62
C VAL A 409 -9.96 -1.45 -8.67
N THR A 410 -9.40 -2.44 -9.37
CA THR A 410 -7.97 -2.60 -9.61
C THR A 410 -7.39 -1.36 -10.30
N ASP A 411 -7.99 -0.96 -11.41
CA ASP A 411 -7.50 0.14 -12.24
C ASP A 411 -7.60 1.47 -11.51
N PHE A 412 -8.77 1.80 -10.98
CA PHE A 412 -9.02 3.08 -10.33
C PHE A 412 -8.24 3.26 -9.03
N SER A 413 -8.15 2.20 -8.20
CA SER A 413 -7.60 2.34 -6.85
C SER A 413 -6.08 2.19 -6.82
N ILE A 414 -5.49 1.38 -7.70
CA ILE A 414 -4.09 0.97 -7.63
C ILE A 414 -3.34 1.20 -8.96
N ALA A 415 -3.80 0.61 -10.07
CA ALA A 415 -3.01 0.58 -11.30
C ALA A 415 -2.84 1.97 -11.92
N ALA A 416 -3.92 2.72 -12.13
CA ALA A 416 -3.82 4.06 -12.72
C ALA A 416 -3.03 5.04 -11.81
N PRO A 417 -3.24 5.07 -10.47
CA PRO A 417 -2.34 5.77 -9.57
C PRO A 417 -0.86 5.40 -9.72
N ALA A 418 -0.53 4.09 -9.78
CA ALA A 418 0.84 3.63 -9.92
C ALA A 418 1.48 4.11 -11.22
N HIS A 419 0.79 3.95 -12.36
CA HIS A 419 1.24 4.46 -13.65
C HIS A 419 1.45 5.98 -13.60
N ALA A 420 0.48 6.75 -13.10
CA ALA A 420 0.59 8.21 -13.02
C ALA A 420 1.77 8.68 -12.16
N VAL A 421 2.06 7.99 -11.05
CA VAL A 421 3.23 8.28 -10.22
C VAL A 421 4.52 7.96 -10.96
N LEU A 422 4.58 6.81 -11.65
CA LEU A 422 5.75 6.39 -12.42
C LEU A 422 6.02 7.31 -13.62
N ASP A 423 4.97 7.87 -14.27
CA ASP A 423 5.10 8.86 -15.34
C ASP A 423 5.84 10.12 -14.89
N PHE A 424 5.65 10.56 -13.64
CA PHE A 424 6.44 11.64 -13.06
C PHE A 424 7.83 11.19 -12.61
N HIS A 425 7.91 10.04 -11.91
CA HIS A 425 9.13 9.61 -11.23
C HIS A 425 10.21 9.17 -12.21
N SER A 426 9.84 8.44 -13.27
CA SER A 426 10.77 7.92 -14.28
C SER A 426 11.53 9.00 -15.07
N LYS A 427 11.02 10.23 -15.06
CA LYS A 427 11.70 11.40 -15.66
C LYS A 427 12.89 11.89 -14.82
N GLN A 428 13.00 11.47 -13.57
CA GLN A 428 14.00 11.95 -12.61
C GLN A 428 14.89 10.84 -12.06
N ALA A 429 14.40 9.58 -12.02
CA ALA A 429 15.11 8.46 -11.42
C ALA A 429 14.73 7.12 -12.06
N PRO A 430 15.62 6.10 -12.00
CA PRO A 430 15.29 4.75 -12.42
C PRO A 430 14.00 4.26 -11.74
N SER A 431 13.04 3.84 -12.55
CA SER A 431 11.71 3.44 -12.09
C SER A 431 11.32 2.11 -12.69
N TYR A 432 10.58 1.29 -11.95
CA TYR A 432 10.18 -0.05 -12.36
C TYR A 432 8.74 -0.31 -11.97
N LEU A 433 8.05 -1.13 -12.77
CA LEU A 433 6.69 -1.60 -12.48
C LEU A 433 6.67 -3.12 -12.43
N TYR A 434 5.92 -3.72 -11.49
CA TYR A 434 5.58 -5.14 -11.55
C TYR A 434 4.06 -5.36 -11.46
N VAL A 435 3.63 -6.50 -11.99
CA VAL A 435 2.32 -7.07 -11.75
C VAL A 435 2.52 -8.49 -11.22
N PHE A 436 2.01 -8.78 -10.04
CA PHE A 436 2.04 -10.12 -9.48
C PHE A 436 0.79 -10.89 -9.91
N SER A 437 0.97 -11.91 -10.73
CA SER A 437 -0.12 -12.69 -11.34
C SER A 437 -0.04 -14.18 -11.00
N HIS A 438 0.77 -14.57 -10.01
CA HIS A 438 0.86 -15.96 -9.59
C HIS A 438 -0.26 -16.33 -8.62
N ARG A 439 -1.07 -17.29 -9.01
CA ARG A 439 -2.07 -17.92 -8.13
C ARG A 439 -1.63 -19.33 -7.77
N SER A 440 -1.38 -19.58 -6.50
CA SER A 440 -1.10 -20.93 -6.02
C SER A 440 -2.25 -21.88 -6.34
N LYS A 441 -1.92 -23.09 -6.80
CA LYS A 441 -2.92 -24.13 -7.07
C LYS A 441 -3.60 -24.66 -5.78
N ASN A 442 -2.95 -24.48 -4.62
CA ASN A 442 -3.42 -24.96 -3.32
C ASN A 442 -4.29 -23.90 -2.60
N ARG A 443 -4.57 -22.78 -3.24
CA ARG A 443 -5.37 -21.70 -2.66
C ARG A 443 -6.84 -22.10 -2.55
N SER A 444 -7.41 -21.97 -1.35
CA SER A 444 -8.78 -22.43 -1.03
C SER A 444 -9.88 -21.46 -1.46
N ILE A 445 -9.55 -20.21 -1.85
CA ILE A 445 -10.55 -19.23 -2.28
C ILE A 445 -11.02 -19.46 -3.73
N PRO A 446 -12.23 -19.01 -4.12
CA PRO A 446 -12.79 -19.22 -5.46
C PRO A 446 -11.86 -18.71 -6.58
N LYS A 447 -11.84 -19.44 -7.72
CA LYS A 447 -10.96 -19.11 -8.86
C LYS A 447 -11.21 -17.72 -9.44
N TRP A 448 -12.44 -17.22 -9.40
CA TRP A 448 -12.80 -15.92 -9.94
C TRP A 448 -12.11 -14.74 -9.21
N LYS A 449 -11.66 -14.95 -7.97
CA LYS A 449 -10.91 -13.93 -7.22
C LYS A 449 -9.50 -13.69 -7.76
N GLY A 450 -9.01 -14.55 -8.64
CA GLY A 450 -7.69 -14.39 -9.24
C GLY A 450 -6.59 -14.20 -8.18
N VAL A 451 -5.80 -13.15 -8.32
CA VAL A 451 -4.72 -12.74 -7.42
C VAL A 451 -5.06 -11.37 -6.82
N GLY A 452 -5.72 -11.39 -5.69
CA GLY A 452 -6.27 -10.20 -5.04
C GLY A 452 -5.26 -9.42 -4.22
N HIS A 453 -5.70 -8.28 -3.69
CA HIS A 453 -4.91 -7.40 -2.83
C HIS A 453 -4.21 -8.17 -1.70
N LYS A 454 -2.89 -7.98 -1.51
CA LYS A 454 -1.99 -8.66 -0.55
C LYS A 454 -1.60 -10.10 -0.89
N ASP A 455 -2.01 -10.65 -2.02
CA ASP A 455 -1.67 -12.04 -2.36
C ASP A 455 -0.19 -12.26 -2.68
N ASP A 456 0.55 -11.21 -2.98
CA ASP A 456 2.00 -11.18 -3.15
C ASP A 456 2.76 -11.17 -1.81
N THR A 457 2.19 -10.59 -0.75
CA THR A 457 2.85 -10.42 0.55
C THR A 457 3.44 -11.70 1.15
N PRO A 458 2.76 -12.87 1.14
CA PRO A 458 3.37 -14.12 1.60
C PRO A 458 4.62 -14.53 0.82
N TYR A 459 4.66 -14.22 -0.48
CA TYR A 459 5.82 -14.54 -1.33
C TYR A 459 6.97 -13.58 -1.07
N GLU A 460 6.68 -12.30 -0.83
CA GLU A 460 7.67 -11.27 -0.49
C GLU A 460 8.38 -11.57 0.84
N PHE A 461 7.62 -12.07 1.82
CA PHE A 461 8.14 -12.45 3.15
C PHE A 461 8.68 -13.87 3.23
N GLY A 462 8.62 -14.64 2.12
CA GLY A 462 9.17 -15.98 2.05
C GLY A 462 8.40 -17.03 2.85
N PHE A 463 7.09 -16.86 3.04
CA PHE A 463 6.23 -17.85 3.71
C PHE A 463 6.36 -19.25 3.14
N PRO A 464 6.52 -19.45 1.79
CA PRO A 464 6.73 -20.77 1.23
C PRO A 464 7.97 -21.53 1.75
N PHE A 465 8.89 -20.83 2.43
CA PHE A 465 10.12 -21.42 3.00
C PHE A 465 10.07 -21.59 4.52
N LEU A 466 9.03 -21.11 5.16
CA LEU A 466 8.90 -21.10 6.62
C LEU A 466 7.88 -22.15 7.07
N ASP A 467 8.18 -22.80 8.20
CA ASP A 467 7.20 -23.62 8.91
C ASP A 467 6.34 -22.69 9.78
N LEU A 468 5.26 -22.18 9.19
CA LEU A 468 4.35 -21.25 9.81
C LEU A 468 3.04 -21.94 10.19
N ASP A 469 2.39 -21.44 11.26
CA ASP A 469 1.06 -21.86 11.64
C ASP A 469 0.08 -21.71 10.46
N LYS A 470 -0.74 -22.72 10.19
CA LYS A 470 -1.77 -22.71 9.15
C LYS A 470 -2.76 -21.54 9.30
N ALA A 471 -2.94 -21.03 10.52
CA ALA A 471 -3.73 -19.83 10.77
C ALA A 471 -3.15 -18.58 10.11
N LEU A 472 -1.83 -18.51 9.91
CA LEU A 472 -1.15 -17.41 9.22
C LEU A 472 -1.14 -17.60 7.70
N THR A 473 -0.98 -18.83 7.22
CA THR A 473 -0.75 -19.08 5.80
C THR A 473 -2.02 -19.26 4.99
N GLN A 474 -3.10 -19.76 5.61
CA GLN A 474 -4.38 -20.09 4.98
C GLN A 474 -4.28 -21.03 3.77
N GLN A 475 -3.08 -21.52 3.42
CA GLN A 475 -2.80 -22.41 2.30
C GLN A 475 -1.50 -23.19 2.53
N GLU A 476 -1.31 -24.24 1.75
CA GLU A 476 -0.03 -24.95 1.64
C GLU A 476 0.72 -24.46 0.39
N TYR A 477 2.04 -24.36 0.50
CA TYR A 477 2.92 -23.92 -0.57
C TYR A 477 3.67 -25.09 -1.18
N ASP A 478 3.76 -25.13 -2.51
CA ASP A 478 4.54 -26.12 -3.24
C ASP A 478 5.88 -25.57 -3.79
N ASP A 479 6.58 -26.35 -4.59
CA ASP A 479 7.87 -25.94 -5.15
C ASP A 479 7.72 -24.81 -6.19
N VAL A 480 6.57 -24.70 -6.86
CA VAL A 480 6.29 -23.58 -7.77
C VAL A 480 6.14 -22.29 -6.96
N ASP A 481 5.39 -22.35 -5.85
CA ASP A 481 5.24 -21.22 -4.92
C ASP A 481 6.60 -20.79 -4.34
N ARG A 482 7.47 -21.74 -3.97
CA ARG A 482 8.84 -21.44 -3.51
C ARG A 482 9.67 -20.74 -4.59
N ASN A 483 9.56 -21.18 -5.84
CA ASN A 483 10.28 -20.54 -6.95
C ASN A 483 9.80 -19.11 -7.16
N VAL A 484 8.49 -18.85 -7.15
CA VAL A 484 7.93 -17.50 -7.28
C VAL A 484 8.39 -16.60 -6.12
N SER A 485 8.33 -17.11 -4.90
CA SER A 485 8.85 -16.39 -3.72
C SER A 485 10.34 -16.09 -3.85
N ASN A 486 11.15 -17.05 -4.33
CA ASN A 486 12.57 -16.80 -4.59
C ASN A 486 12.79 -15.69 -5.64
N TYR A 487 11.94 -15.61 -6.68
CA TYR A 487 12.06 -14.54 -7.69
C TYR A 487 11.79 -13.17 -7.07
N ILE A 488 10.65 -12.98 -6.42
CA ILE A 488 10.28 -11.66 -5.89
C ILE A 488 11.24 -11.18 -4.81
N ILE A 489 11.66 -12.05 -3.88
CA ILE A 489 12.64 -11.70 -2.86
C ILE A 489 13.99 -11.37 -3.51
N THR A 490 14.41 -12.12 -4.54
CA THR A 490 15.65 -11.84 -5.26
C THR A 490 15.62 -10.48 -5.94
N PHE A 491 14.52 -10.13 -6.63
CA PHE A 491 14.35 -8.83 -7.26
C PHE A 491 14.43 -7.70 -6.23
N PHE A 492 13.72 -7.80 -5.13
CA PHE A 492 13.65 -6.75 -4.12
C PHE A 492 14.96 -6.59 -3.35
N THR A 493 15.62 -7.70 -3.00
CA THR A 493 16.91 -7.64 -2.30
C THR A 493 18.05 -7.19 -3.22
N ASN A 494 18.03 -7.52 -4.50
CA ASN A 494 18.96 -6.96 -5.49
C ASN A 494 18.77 -5.45 -5.60
N PHE A 495 17.51 -4.99 -5.71
CA PHE A 495 17.19 -3.58 -5.73
C PHE A 495 17.66 -2.86 -4.46
N ALA A 496 17.45 -3.44 -3.29
CA ALA A 496 17.94 -2.89 -2.03
C ALA A 496 19.49 -2.80 -1.95
N LYS A 497 20.20 -3.68 -2.64
CA LYS A 497 21.67 -3.70 -2.68
C LYS A 497 22.26 -2.72 -3.69
N THR A 498 21.57 -2.48 -4.82
CA THR A 498 22.17 -1.84 -5.99
C THR A 498 21.34 -0.71 -6.61
N GLY A 499 20.08 -0.56 -6.24
CA GLY A 499 19.11 0.30 -6.92
C GLY A 499 18.57 -0.27 -8.25
N HIS A 500 18.93 -1.53 -8.57
CA HIS A 500 18.48 -2.24 -9.77
C HIS A 500 17.98 -3.64 -9.41
N PRO A 501 16.74 -4.06 -9.80
CA PRO A 501 16.20 -5.36 -9.40
C PRO A 501 16.88 -6.56 -10.06
N THR A 502 17.52 -6.36 -11.21
CA THR A 502 18.30 -7.36 -11.96
C THR A 502 19.63 -6.76 -12.42
N PRO A 503 20.58 -6.46 -11.50
CA PRO A 503 21.92 -6.03 -11.90
C PRO A 503 22.63 -7.08 -12.76
N GLU A 504 22.30 -8.35 -12.53
CA GLU A 504 22.54 -9.49 -13.40
C GLU A 504 21.19 -10.14 -13.73
N PRO A 505 21.04 -10.80 -14.88
CA PRO A 505 19.79 -11.47 -15.25
C PRO A 505 19.37 -12.50 -14.19
N VAL A 506 18.12 -12.46 -13.77
CA VAL A 506 17.50 -13.44 -12.87
C VAL A 506 16.60 -14.35 -13.71
N ALA A 507 16.84 -15.66 -13.67
CA ALA A 507 16.19 -16.63 -14.56
C ALA A 507 16.32 -16.28 -16.06
N GLY A 508 17.42 -15.65 -16.46
CA GLY A 508 17.64 -15.19 -17.84
C GLY A 508 16.91 -13.88 -18.21
N ILE A 509 16.27 -13.21 -17.26
CA ILE A 509 15.46 -12.02 -17.48
C ILE A 509 16.15 -10.79 -16.89
N THR A 510 16.21 -9.71 -17.67
CA THR A 510 16.57 -8.37 -17.21
C THR A 510 15.31 -7.54 -17.09
N TRP A 511 15.06 -6.97 -15.90
CA TRP A 511 13.89 -6.12 -15.66
C TRP A 511 14.10 -4.74 -16.29
N SER A 512 13.31 -4.43 -17.31
CA SER A 512 13.37 -3.16 -18.02
C SER A 512 12.86 -2.02 -17.14
N GLN A 513 13.50 -0.85 -17.23
CA GLN A 513 13.00 0.36 -16.59
C GLN A 513 11.65 0.76 -17.19
N TYR A 514 10.79 1.32 -16.36
CA TYR A 514 9.53 1.89 -16.77
C TYR A 514 9.74 3.12 -17.67
N ASN A 515 8.95 3.22 -18.72
CA ASN A 515 8.93 4.35 -19.64
C ASN A 515 7.47 4.69 -19.98
N GLU A 516 7.12 5.97 -19.90
CA GLU A 516 5.76 6.47 -20.16
C GLU A 516 5.25 6.11 -21.57
N THR A 517 6.14 6.05 -22.59
CA THR A 517 5.77 5.74 -23.97
C THR A 517 5.51 4.25 -24.19
N TYR A 518 6.29 3.39 -23.53
CA TYR A 518 6.17 1.94 -23.57
C TYR A 518 6.29 1.39 -22.16
N PRO A 519 5.21 1.44 -21.38
CA PRO A 519 5.21 1.06 -19.97
C PRO A 519 5.50 -0.44 -19.80
N ALA A 520 6.78 -0.76 -19.60
CA ALA A 520 7.23 -2.12 -19.33
C ALA A 520 6.94 -2.49 -17.89
N TYR A 521 6.52 -3.74 -17.65
CA TYR A 521 6.39 -4.29 -16.31
C TYR A 521 6.90 -5.72 -16.23
N MET A 522 7.39 -6.10 -15.06
CA MET A 522 7.71 -7.48 -14.74
C MET A 522 6.41 -8.19 -14.33
N ASN A 523 5.94 -9.11 -15.17
CA ASN A 523 4.86 -10.01 -14.79
C ASN A 523 5.42 -11.17 -13.96
N ILE A 524 5.17 -11.15 -12.63
CA ILE A 524 5.68 -12.14 -11.68
C ILE A 524 4.72 -13.32 -11.61
N THR A 525 5.11 -14.41 -12.25
CA THR A 525 4.39 -15.69 -12.32
C THR A 525 5.35 -16.85 -12.04
N ALA A 526 4.91 -18.09 -12.20
CA ALA A 526 5.79 -19.28 -12.19
C ALA A 526 6.93 -19.18 -13.21
N GLN A 527 6.73 -18.42 -14.30
CA GLN A 527 7.71 -18.08 -15.31
C GLN A 527 7.67 -16.56 -15.51
N PRO A 528 8.43 -15.78 -14.73
CA PRO A 528 8.40 -14.34 -14.82
C PRO A 528 8.84 -13.87 -16.20
N ARG A 529 8.30 -12.75 -16.67
CA ARG A 529 8.62 -12.17 -17.99
C ARG A 529 8.33 -10.68 -18.03
N ILE A 530 8.97 -9.99 -18.96
CA ILE A 530 8.64 -8.58 -19.25
C ILE A 530 7.41 -8.55 -20.16
N GLU A 531 6.44 -7.76 -19.76
CA GLU A 531 5.26 -7.41 -20.54
C GLU A 531 5.10 -5.89 -20.60
N TYR A 532 4.16 -5.41 -21.42
CA TYR A 532 3.96 -3.99 -21.68
C TYR A 532 2.49 -3.64 -21.63
N ASN A 533 2.20 -2.37 -21.30
CA ASN A 533 0.88 -1.78 -21.46
C ASN A 533 -0.22 -2.49 -20.61
N PHE A 534 0.04 -2.71 -19.33
CA PHE A 534 -0.96 -3.26 -18.42
C PHE A 534 -2.23 -2.41 -18.46
N HIS A 535 -3.37 -3.03 -18.83
CA HIS A 535 -4.69 -2.40 -18.93
C HIS A 535 -4.66 -1.02 -19.64
N GLU A 536 -3.91 -0.89 -20.74
CA GLU A 536 -3.59 0.38 -21.42
C GLU A 536 -4.81 1.28 -21.64
N LYS A 537 -5.93 0.71 -22.12
CA LYS A 537 -7.17 1.46 -22.34
C LYS A 537 -7.72 2.08 -21.05
N SER A 538 -7.66 1.35 -19.93
CA SER A 538 -8.12 1.84 -18.63
C SER A 538 -7.14 2.86 -18.05
N MET A 539 -5.83 2.68 -18.26
CA MET A 539 -4.84 3.68 -17.85
C MET A 539 -5.07 5.00 -18.59
N ALA A 540 -5.30 4.95 -19.90
CA ALA A 540 -5.65 6.13 -20.69
C ALA A 540 -6.98 6.75 -20.24
N PHE A 541 -7.99 5.91 -19.90
CA PHE A 541 -9.26 6.39 -19.37
C PHE A 541 -9.07 7.17 -18.06
N TRP A 542 -8.44 6.58 -17.04
CA TRP A 542 -8.33 7.19 -15.72
C TRP A 542 -7.33 8.35 -15.64
N ASN A 543 -6.21 8.26 -16.37
CA ASN A 543 -5.11 9.24 -16.26
C ASN A 543 -5.21 10.38 -17.29
N SER A 544 -5.99 10.20 -18.38
CA SER A 544 -6.07 11.21 -19.45
C SER A 544 -7.51 11.66 -19.76
N TYR A 545 -8.42 10.73 -19.98
CA TYR A 545 -9.78 11.06 -20.43
C TYR A 545 -10.69 11.53 -19.30
N TYR A 546 -10.77 10.78 -18.20
CA TYR A 546 -11.61 11.08 -17.05
C TYR A 546 -11.31 12.45 -16.40
N PRO A 547 -10.03 12.87 -16.18
CA PRO A 547 -9.73 14.21 -15.69
C PRO A 547 -10.27 15.34 -16.57
N LYS A 548 -10.18 15.20 -17.89
CA LYS A 548 -10.73 16.18 -18.84
C LYS A 548 -12.26 16.27 -18.75
N LEU A 549 -12.95 15.13 -18.61
CA LEU A 549 -14.39 15.13 -18.39
C LEU A 549 -14.76 15.81 -17.06
N LEU A 550 -13.98 15.59 -16.01
CA LEU A 550 -14.19 16.21 -14.71
C LEU A 550 -14.05 17.74 -14.79
N GLU A 551 -13.04 18.25 -15.48
CA GLU A 551 -12.85 19.69 -15.71
C GLU A 551 -14.03 20.30 -16.44
N THR A 552 -14.51 19.71 -17.54
CA THR A 552 -15.64 20.21 -18.31
C THR A 552 -16.95 20.22 -17.51
N THR A 553 -17.18 19.22 -16.66
CA THR A 553 -18.41 19.18 -15.84
C THR A 553 -18.36 20.15 -14.66
N SER A 554 -17.18 20.48 -14.14
CA SER A 554 -17.00 21.48 -13.07
C SER A 554 -17.27 22.91 -13.55
N CYS A 555 -16.89 23.26 -14.77
CA CYS A 555 -17.19 24.54 -15.38
C CYS A 555 -18.72 24.77 -15.53
N TYR A 556 -19.48 23.74 -15.84
CA TYR A 556 -20.95 23.84 -15.99
C TYR A 556 -21.70 24.09 -14.67
N GLN A 557 -21.15 23.68 -13.52
CA GLN A 557 -21.78 23.91 -12.22
C GLN A 557 -21.52 25.32 -11.66
N GLY A 558 -20.47 25.99 -12.15
CA GLY A 558 -20.15 27.39 -11.78
C GLY A 558 -21.04 28.43 -12.46
N ASP A 559 -21.53 28.14 -13.67
CA ASP A 559 -22.28 29.10 -14.49
C ASP A 559 -23.80 29.17 -14.21
N THR A 560 -24.35 28.30 -13.36
CA THR A 560 -25.78 28.31 -13.03
C THR A 560 -26.21 29.36 -12.00
N LEU A 561 -25.28 30.24 -11.55
CA LEU A 561 -25.58 31.37 -10.65
C LEU A 561 -25.51 32.77 -11.32
N GLY A 562 -25.46 32.84 -12.65
CA GLY A 562 -25.46 34.13 -13.33
C GLY A 562 -25.64 34.05 -14.83
N SER A 563 -26.82 34.51 -15.30
CA SER A 563 -27.17 34.94 -16.66
C SER A 563 -27.38 33.88 -17.77
N THR A 564 -28.59 33.93 -18.29
CA THR A 564 -29.06 33.47 -19.60
C THR A 564 -28.15 33.92 -20.75
N SER A 565 -27.46 32.98 -21.41
CA SER A 565 -27.11 33.11 -22.83
C SER A 565 -26.93 31.70 -23.43
N SER A 566 -27.96 31.30 -24.18
CA SER A 566 -27.98 30.11 -25.01
C SER A 566 -27.15 30.31 -26.27
N ALA A 567 -26.43 29.28 -26.73
CA ALA A 567 -26.04 29.02 -28.12
C ALA A 567 -24.56 28.88 -28.50
N SER A 568 -23.63 28.55 -27.59
CA SER A 568 -22.25 28.30 -28.04
C SER A 568 -21.64 26.93 -27.66
N SER A 569 -22.38 26.08 -26.94
CA SER A 569 -21.85 24.80 -26.41
C SER A 569 -21.91 23.59 -27.36
N LEU A 570 -22.67 23.66 -28.43
CA LEU A 570 -22.75 22.56 -29.41
C LEU A 570 -21.54 22.46 -30.35
N SER A 571 -20.79 23.57 -30.55
CA SER A 571 -19.64 23.58 -31.49
C SER A 571 -18.40 22.87 -30.96
N LEU A 572 -18.21 22.79 -29.66
CA LEU A 572 -17.02 22.17 -29.04
C LEU A 572 -17.07 20.63 -29.04
N PHE A 573 -18.25 20.04 -28.93
CA PHE A 573 -18.41 18.59 -29.03
C PHE A 573 -18.07 18.05 -30.42
N TYR A 574 -18.38 18.79 -31.46
CA TYR A 574 -18.05 18.40 -32.84
C TYR A 574 -16.57 18.46 -33.14
N SER A 575 -15.84 19.37 -32.52
CA SER A 575 -14.39 19.52 -32.74
C SER A 575 -13.58 18.39 -32.12
N ALA A 576 -13.93 17.90 -30.94
CA ALA A 576 -13.21 16.82 -30.25
C ALA A 576 -13.37 15.48 -30.96
N TYR A 577 -14.57 15.18 -31.47
CA TYR A 577 -14.84 13.92 -32.20
C TYR A 577 -14.21 13.92 -33.60
N ALA A 578 -14.16 15.07 -34.27
CA ALA A 578 -13.49 15.23 -35.57
C ALA A 578 -11.95 15.08 -35.45
N ILE A 579 -11.35 15.54 -34.36
CA ILE A 579 -9.91 15.41 -34.09
C ILE A 579 -9.54 13.93 -33.84
N TYR A 580 -10.37 13.16 -33.12
CA TYR A 580 -10.13 11.72 -32.88
C TYR A 580 -10.15 10.91 -34.19
N LEU A 581 -11.08 11.24 -35.11
CA LEU A 581 -11.16 10.55 -36.42
C LEU A 581 -10.02 10.94 -37.35
N THR A 582 -9.48 12.15 -37.26
CA THR A 582 -8.36 12.59 -38.11
C THR A 582 -7.01 12.05 -37.65
N THR A 583 -6.80 11.79 -36.36
CA THR A 583 -5.55 11.21 -35.85
C THR A 583 -5.41 9.71 -36.12
N GLN A 584 -6.54 8.97 -36.19
CA GLN A 584 -6.51 7.55 -36.60
C GLN A 584 -6.33 7.37 -38.11
N SER A 585 -6.73 8.36 -38.93
CA SER A 585 -6.65 8.32 -40.40
C SER A 585 -5.23 8.49 -40.96
N SER A 586 -4.25 8.93 -40.16
CA SER A 586 -2.87 9.13 -40.63
C SER A 586 -2.08 7.83 -40.78
N TYR A 587 -2.59 6.68 -40.32
CA TYR A 587 -1.92 5.38 -40.42
C TYR A 587 -2.40 4.48 -41.56
N ASN A 588 -3.48 4.84 -42.28
CA ASN A 588 -3.91 4.08 -43.45
C ASN A 588 -4.38 5.03 -44.58
N ARG A 589 -3.70 5.02 -45.71
CA ARG A 589 -4.01 5.84 -46.87
C ARG A 589 -5.27 5.37 -47.62
N ASN A 590 -6.44 5.43 -47.00
CA ASN A 590 -7.73 5.31 -47.68
C ASN A 590 -8.67 6.38 -47.12
N LEU A 591 -9.02 7.34 -47.96
CA LEU A 591 -9.93 8.44 -47.67
C LEU A 591 -11.33 7.89 -47.29
N VAL A 592 -11.78 8.22 -46.11
CA VAL A 592 -13.17 8.00 -45.66
C VAL A 592 -13.95 9.31 -45.86
N GLU A 593 -14.88 9.32 -46.76
CA GLU A 593 -15.79 10.47 -46.99
C GLU A 593 -17.00 10.34 -46.06
N VAL A 594 -17.19 11.30 -45.15
CA VAL A 594 -18.34 11.35 -44.24
C VAL A 594 -19.35 12.32 -44.81
N LYS A 595 -20.51 11.82 -45.23
CA LYS A 595 -21.66 12.64 -45.64
C LYS A 595 -22.65 12.77 -44.48
N ILE A 596 -22.92 14.01 -44.08
CA ILE A 596 -23.96 14.34 -43.12
C ILE A 596 -25.23 14.70 -43.89
N VAL A 597 -26.30 13.93 -43.71
CA VAL A 597 -27.61 14.21 -44.34
C VAL A 597 -28.55 14.73 -43.25
N ARG A 598 -29.08 15.93 -43.44
CA ARG A 598 -30.09 16.53 -42.61
C ARG A 598 -31.48 16.14 -43.15
N ILE A 599 -32.33 15.52 -42.33
CA ILE A 599 -33.70 15.18 -42.71
C ILE A 599 -34.62 16.30 -42.20
N PRO A 600 -35.31 17.03 -43.06
CA PRO A 600 -36.30 18.03 -42.64
C PRO A 600 -37.61 17.36 -42.23
N GLY A 601 -38.19 17.71 -41.05
CA GLY A 601 -39.58 17.40 -40.76
C GLY A 601 -39.94 16.82 -39.39
N TYR A 602 -39.06 16.87 -38.37
CA TYR A 602 -39.47 16.50 -37.01
C TYR A 602 -39.14 17.63 -36.02
N ALA A 603 -40.09 18.48 -35.76
CA ALA A 603 -40.10 19.42 -34.66
C ALA A 603 -40.88 18.77 -33.51
N ALA A 604 -40.18 18.23 -32.55
CA ALA A 604 -40.52 17.93 -31.15
C ALA A 604 -39.90 16.58 -30.73
N PHE A 605 -38.91 16.63 -29.86
CA PHE A 605 -38.05 15.57 -29.34
C PHE A 605 -36.71 15.41 -30.10
N GLY A 606 -35.64 15.84 -29.48
CA GLY A 606 -34.24 15.65 -29.73
C GLY A 606 -33.78 15.12 -31.10
N ASP A 607 -33.03 15.91 -31.84
CA ASP A 607 -32.51 15.57 -33.17
C ASP A 607 -31.79 14.19 -33.16
N LYS A 608 -32.36 13.22 -33.89
CA LYS A 608 -31.66 11.97 -34.20
C LYS A 608 -30.76 12.19 -35.40
N ILE A 609 -29.46 12.00 -35.20
CA ILE A 609 -28.46 12.03 -36.27
C ILE A 609 -28.22 10.60 -36.72
N MET A 610 -28.48 10.30 -37.99
CA MET A 610 -28.09 9.03 -38.60
C MET A 610 -26.78 9.23 -39.36
N MET A 611 -25.74 8.47 -39.01
CA MET A 611 -24.50 8.41 -39.75
C MET A 611 -24.48 7.14 -40.62
N SER A 612 -24.18 7.28 -41.89
CA SER A 612 -23.86 6.14 -42.73
C SER A 612 -22.39 6.21 -43.18
N LEU A 613 -21.69 5.14 -42.97
CA LEU A 613 -20.30 4.96 -43.44
C LEU A 613 -20.33 4.09 -44.69
N ASN A 614 -19.92 4.63 -45.84
CA ASN A 614 -19.73 3.85 -47.06
C ASN A 614 -18.26 3.45 -47.20
N TYR A 615 -18.00 2.17 -47.00
CA TYR A 615 -16.69 1.58 -47.28
C TYR A 615 -16.78 0.87 -48.66
N LYS A 616 -15.89 1.20 -49.61
CA LYS A 616 -15.83 0.47 -50.89
C LYS A 616 -15.46 -0.98 -50.61
N GLY A 617 -16.42 -1.87 -50.56
CA GLY A 617 -16.23 -3.31 -50.38
C GLY A 617 -17.22 -4.03 -49.47
N PHE A 618 -18.05 -3.32 -48.72
CA PHE A 618 -19.10 -3.96 -47.88
C PHE A 618 -20.44 -3.23 -48.03
N GLN A 619 -21.43 -3.91 -48.54
CA GLN A 619 -22.83 -3.43 -48.57
C GLN A 619 -23.52 -3.81 -47.25
N GLY A 620 -24.05 -2.80 -46.58
CA GLY A 620 -25.27 -2.82 -45.81
C GLY A 620 -25.27 -3.56 -44.47
N ILE A 621 -24.93 -2.85 -43.39
CA ILE A 621 -25.52 -3.09 -42.07
C ILE A 621 -25.96 -1.72 -41.52
N PRO A 622 -27.23 -1.48 -41.19
CA PRO A 622 -27.67 -0.24 -40.56
C PRO A 622 -27.36 -0.28 -39.06
N PHE A 623 -26.66 0.75 -38.56
CA PHE A 623 -26.53 1.03 -37.14
C PHE A 623 -27.60 2.01 -36.70
N TYR A 624 -28.34 1.63 -35.65
CA TYR A 624 -29.29 2.48 -34.95
C TYR A 624 -28.60 3.32 -33.89
#